data_52b0c3b505a66508c471d6ff501ca3c5
#
_entry.id   52b0c3b505a66508c471d6ff501ca3c5
#
_cell.length_a   1.000
_cell.length_b   1.000
_cell.length_c   1.000
_cell.angle_alpha   90.00
_cell.angle_beta   90.00
_cell.angle_gamma   90.00
#
_symmetry.space_group_name_H-M   'P 1'
#
loop_
_entity.id
_entity.type
_entity.pdbx_description
1 polymer ?
#
loop_
_entity_poly.entity_id
_entity_poly.type
_entity_poly.pdbx_seq_one_letter_code
_entity_poly.pdbx_strand_id
1 'polypeptide(L)'
;MTRDIEQFRAHVRQWCAEHVPPDWRAAQTGVSDDEYVRFQKSWFAELHTSGFAVPHWPAEWGGGMSVAEQIVLYSELAAHDAPRLVLAFVGIHHAASTLLAAGTEEQRRRHLPAILDGEIWVQGFSEPEAGSDLAALRTTARRDGADFVVNGQKVWASGGLHADWCLLLARTDPDAKKRHGISYLLMDMNSPGIEVRPIKQATGESHFCEVFLNDVRVPAANLVGPENKGWQVAQETLGAERGMTMLELAERLGNAGFRWLVAECARAGVLAESLVADRLAQFEIEITGLRGLCRDLVEGRSDGPADASVVKLFYSELLQRLTDFGAQISGLAGHTVLAKPISSGWESGAWVLDFIGSWEWTIPGGASEIQRTIIGERGLGLPREPAGA
;
A
#
# COMPACT_ATOMS: atom_id res chain seq x y z
N MET A 1 23.34 13.51 -17.54
CA MET A 1 22.84 14.91 -17.48
C MET A 1 21.73 14.94 -16.46
N THR A 2 21.87 15.72 -15.39
CA THR A 2 20.78 15.94 -14.42
C THR A 2 19.70 16.72 -15.16
N ARG A 3 18.51 16.16 -15.29
CA ARG A 3 17.36 16.84 -15.89
C ARG A 3 17.04 18.07 -15.02
N ASP A 4 16.72 19.21 -15.66
CA ASP A 4 16.24 20.38 -14.90
C ASP A 4 14.93 20.01 -14.22
N ILE A 5 14.91 20.05 -12.90
CA ILE A 5 13.79 19.59 -12.09
C ILE A 5 12.53 20.45 -12.30
N GLU A 6 12.68 21.74 -12.61
CA GLU A 6 11.54 22.61 -12.89
C GLU A 6 10.96 22.36 -14.29
N GLN A 7 11.80 22.03 -15.27
CA GLN A 7 11.33 21.59 -16.59
C GLN A 7 10.61 20.26 -16.48
N PHE A 8 11.10 19.33 -15.65
CA PHE A 8 10.43 18.06 -15.39
C PHE A 8 9.09 18.28 -14.70
N ARG A 9 9.02 19.15 -13.70
CA ARG A 9 7.75 19.53 -13.04
C ARG A 9 6.73 20.10 -14.03
N ALA A 10 7.15 21.01 -14.90
CA ALA A 10 6.28 21.58 -15.93
C ALA A 10 5.75 20.50 -16.88
N HIS A 11 6.60 19.55 -17.28
CA HIS A 11 6.23 18.42 -18.13
C HIS A 11 5.19 17.51 -17.44
N VAL A 12 5.43 17.08 -16.19
CA VAL A 12 4.47 16.24 -15.43
C VAL A 12 3.14 16.96 -15.23
N ARG A 13 3.17 18.26 -14.90
CA ARG A 13 1.97 19.08 -14.74
C ARG A 13 1.13 19.14 -16.01
N GLN A 14 1.79 19.38 -17.14
CA GLN A 14 1.11 19.40 -18.45
C GLN A 14 0.52 18.02 -18.74
N TRP A 15 1.30 16.95 -18.54
CA TRP A 15 0.84 15.59 -18.74
C TRP A 15 -0.40 15.28 -17.86
N CYS A 16 -0.37 15.63 -16.58
CA CYS A 16 -1.52 15.45 -15.69
C CYS A 16 -2.77 16.18 -16.22
N ALA A 17 -2.61 17.41 -16.69
CA ALA A 17 -3.73 18.18 -17.23
C ALA A 17 -4.35 17.56 -18.50
N GLU A 18 -3.56 16.81 -19.27
CA GLU A 18 -4.00 16.16 -20.52
C GLU A 18 -4.54 14.73 -20.31
N HIS A 19 -4.02 13.98 -19.32
CA HIS A 19 -4.24 12.55 -19.17
C HIS A 19 -5.03 12.13 -17.94
N VAL A 20 -5.06 12.94 -16.85
CA VAL A 20 -5.90 12.62 -15.70
C VAL A 20 -7.36 12.82 -16.08
N PRO A 21 -8.20 11.75 -16.05
CA PRO A 21 -9.60 11.89 -16.48
C PRO A 21 -10.35 12.85 -15.53
N PRO A 22 -10.98 13.92 -16.05
CA PRO A 22 -11.58 14.97 -15.20
C PRO A 22 -12.71 14.46 -14.31
N ASP A 23 -13.50 13.50 -14.79
CA ASP A 23 -14.69 12.96 -14.12
C ASP A 23 -14.47 11.57 -13.50
N TRP A 24 -13.22 11.15 -13.32
CA TRP A 24 -12.91 9.78 -12.87
C TRP A 24 -13.55 9.44 -11.51
N ARG A 25 -13.68 10.41 -10.60
CA ARG A 25 -14.32 10.19 -9.30
C ARG A 25 -15.78 9.77 -9.45
N ALA A 26 -16.54 10.50 -10.24
CA ALA A 26 -17.93 10.14 -10.53
C ALA A 26 -18.02 8.80 -11.27
N ALA A 27 -17.17 8.60 -12.27
CA ALA A 27 -17.11 7.38 -13.07
C ALA A 27 -16.67 6.13 -12.27
N GLN A 28 -16.01 6.30 -11.13
CA GLN A 28 -15.54 5.19 -10.27
C GLN A 28 -16.33 5.08 -8.97
N THR A 29 -17.51 5.69 -8.87
CA THR A 29 -18.39 5.59 -7.71
C THR A 29 -19.50 4.57 -7.96
N GLY A 30 -19.53 3.49 -7.16
CA GLY A 30 -20.55 2.45 -7.26
C GLY A 30 -20.46 1.56 -8.50
N VAL A 31 -19.28 1.46 -9.11
CA VAL A 31 -19.02 0.63 -10.28
C VAL A 31 -18.98 -0.87 -9.93
N SER A 32 -19.14 -1.71 -10.95
CA SER A 32 -18.91 -3.15 -10.84
C SER A 32 -17.42 -3.49 -10.76
N ASP A 33 -17.11 -4.70 -10.27
CA ASP A 33 -15.73 -5.21 -10.18
C ASP A 33 -15.03 -5.22 -11.55
N ASP A 34 -15.74 -5.58 -12.63
CA ASP A 34 -15.18 -5.59 -13.97
C ASP A 34 -14.84 -4.18 -14.48
N GLU A 35 -15.67 -3.19 -14.19
CA GLU A 35 -15.42 -1.79 -14.53
C GLU A 35 -14.24 -1.24 -13.74
N TYR A 36 -14.15 -1.58 -12.46
CA TYR A 36 -13.02 -1.23 -11.61
C TYR A 36 -11.70 -1.80 -12.14
N VAL A 37 -11.66 -3.11 -12.46
CA VAL A 37 -10.44 -3.76 -13.00
C VAL A 37 -10.04 -3.13 -14.34
N ARG A 38 -10.99 -2.91 -15.26
CA ARG A 38 -10.71 -2.24 -16.54
C ARG A 38 -10.13 -0.85 -16.34
N PHE A 39 -10.69 -0.06 -15.45
CA PHE A 39 -10.20 1.29 -15.16
C PHE A 39 -8.78 1.25 -14.59
N GLN A 40 -8.51 0.39 -13.61
CA GLN A 40 -7.19 0.26 -13.00
C GLN A 40 -6.12 -0.17 -14.02
N LYS A 41 -6.43 -1.14 -14.88
CA LYS A 41 -5.51 -1.58 -15.94
C LYS A 41 -5.30 -0.50 -17.00
N SER A 42 -6.34 0.21 -17.40
CA SER A 42 -6.23 1.32 -18.36
C SER A 42 -5.39 2.48 -17.80
N TRP A 43 -5.62 2.87 -16.55
CA TRP A 43 -4.86 3.93 -15.89
C TRP A 43 -3.39 3.54 -15.67
N PHE A 44 -3.15 2.29 -15.31
CA PHE A 44 -1.78 1.77 -15.20
C PHE A 44 -1.04 1.79 -16.54
N ALA A 45 -1.70 1.35 -17.62
CA ALA A 45 -1.13 1.38 -18.97
C ALA A 45 -0.79 2.80 -19.45
N GLU A 46 -1.63 3.78 -19.10
CA GLU A 46 -1.40 5.20 -19.38
C GLU A 46 -0.13 5.72 -18.70
N LEU A 47 0.00 5.45 -17.40
CA LEU A 47 1.21 5.79 -16.63
C LEU A 47 2.44 5.04 -17.16
N HIS A 48 2.30 3.77 -17.53
CA HIS A 48 3.40 2.97 -18.06
C HIS A 48 3.90 3.52 -19.41
N THR A 49 2.99 3.80 -20.33
CA THR A 49 3.34 4.38 -21.65
C THR A 49 4.07 5.70 -21.52
N SER A 50 3.75 6.47 -20.48
CA SER A 50 4.37 7.77 -20.19
C SER A 50 5.67 7.65 -19.36
N GLY A 51 6.07 6.44 -18.94
CA GLY A 51 7.25 6.21 -18.10
C GLY A 51 7.07 6.60 -16.63
N PHE A 52 5.82 6.71 -16.15
CA PHE A 52 5.49 7.18 -14.80
C PHE A 52 5.00 6.06 -13.85
N ALA A 53 4.77 4.83 -14.37
CA ALA A 53 4.20 3.74 -13.57
C ALA A 53 5.16 3.20 -12.50
N VAL A 54 6.45 3.10 -12.82
CA VAL A 54 7.47 2.46 -11.98
C VAL A 54 8.74 3.32 -11.84
N PRO A 55 8.64 4.58 -11.43
CA PRO A 55 9.76 5.54 -11.44
C PRO A 55 10.93 5.08 -10.57
N HIS A 56 10.67 4.27 -9.54
CA HIS A 56 11.63 3.77 -8.55
C HIS A 56 12.35 2.48 -8.98
N TRP A 57 11.92 1.84 -10.09
CA TRP A 57 12.61 0.65 -10.59
C TRP A 57 13.96 1.02 -11.23
N PRO A 58 14.90 0.07 -11.38
CA PRO A 58 16.08 0.27 -12.20
C PRO A 58 15.72 0.64 -13.65
N ALA A 59 16.57 1.44 -14.28
CA ALA A 59 16.33 1.94 -15.65
C ALA A 59 16.17 0.80 -16.68
N GLU A 60 16.87 -0.30 -16.49
CA GLU A 60 16.78 -1.51 -17.35
C GLU A 60 15.40 -2.18 -17.32
N TRP A 61 14.58 -1.86 -16.29
CA TRP A 61 13.23 -2.38 -16.10
C TRP A 61 12.16 -1.28 -16.22
N GLY A 62 12.49 -0.16 -16.85
CA GLY A 62 11.52 0.90 -17.18
C GLY A 62 11.38 2.03 -16.16
N GLY A 63 12.20 2.03 -15.10
CA GLY A 63 12.27 3.11 -14.10
C GLY A 63 13.47 4.03 -14.30
N GLY A 64 14.20 4.32 -13.22
CA GLY A 64 15.47 5.08 -13.25
C GLY A 64 15.32 6.57 -12.98
N MET A 65 14.17 7.00 -12.44
CA MET A 65 14.02 8.38 -11.98
C MET A 65 14.81 8.61 -10.70
N SER A 66 15.48 9.76 -10.63
CA SER A 66 16.09 10.22 -9.38
C SER A 66 15.05 10.46 -8.30
N VAL A 67 15.46 10.47 -7.02
CA VAL A 67 14.56 10.78 -5.89
C VAL A 67 13.87 12.12 -6.09
N ALA A 68 14.58 13.14 -6.58
CA ALA A 68 13.99 14.46 -6.85
C ALA A 68 12.91 14.42 -7.93
N GLU A 69 13.09 13.65 -9.01
CA GLU A 69 12.07 13.45 -10.04
C GLU A 69 10.86 12.67 -9.50
N GLN A 70 11.06 11.65 -8.68
CA GLN A 70 9.98 10.89 -8.04
C GLN A 70 9.14 11.78 -7.11
N ILE A 71 9.78 12.64 -6.30
CA ILE A 71 9.10 13.62 -5.45
C ILE A 71 8.22 14.55 -6.30
N VAL A 72 8.76 15.07 -7.40
CA VAL A 72 8.00 15.92 -8.31
C VAL A 72 6.82 15.18 -8.91
N LEU A 73 7.04 13.97 -9.42
CA LEU A 73 5.99 13.15 -10.03
C LEU A 73 4.82 12.90 -9.05
N TYR A 74 5.09 12.41 -7.85
CA TYR A 74 4.04 12.13 -6.88
C TYR A 74 3.34 13.39 -6.37
N SER A 75 4.08 14.51 -6.23
CA SER A 75 3.47 15.79 -5.84
C SER A 75 2.52 16.32 -6.92
N GLU A 76 2.90 16.24 -8.20
CA GLU A 76 2.03 16.71 -9.31
C GLU A 76 0.84 15.76 -9.52
N LEU A 77 1.02 14.43 -9.44
CA LEU A 77 -0.10 13.47 -9.48
C LEU A 77 -1.11 13.75 -8.35
N ALA A 78 -0.63 14.02 -7.14
CA ALA A 78 -1.49 14.36 -6.01
C ALA A 78 -2.19 15.72 -6.19
N ALA A 79 -1.48 16.73 -6.73
CA ALA A 79 -2.04 18.06 -6.97
C ALA A 79 -3.14 18.06 -8.03
N HIS A 80 -3.07 17.16 -9.00
CA HIS A 80 -4.07 16.97 -10.07
C HIS A 80 -5.09 15.89 -9.73
N ASP A 81 -5.12 15.40 -8.50
CA ASP A 81 -6.06 14.39 -8.04
C ASP A 81 -6.06 13.13 -8.92
N ALA A 82 -4.90 12.69 -9.37
CA ALA A 82 -4.77 11.50 -10.21
C ALA A 82 -5.23 10.23 -9.45
N PRO A 83 -5.91 9.28 -10.13
CA PRO A 83 -6.31 8.02 -9.51
C PRO A 83 -5.13 7.24 -8.93
N ARG A 84 -5.35 6.51 -7.83
CA ARG A 84 -4.33 5.63 -7.26
C ARG A 84 -4.26 4.30 -8.00
N LEU A 85 -3.08 3.71 -8.07
CA LEU A 85 -2.84 2.36 -8.60
C LEU A 85 -3.09 1.31 -7.50
N VAL A 86 -4.35 0.98 -7.23
CA VAL A 86 -4.70 0.06 -6.13
C VAL A 86 -4.38 -1.38 -6.48
N LEU A 87 -4.80 -1.87 -7.66
CA LEU A 87 -4.57 -3.26 -8.08
C LEU A 87 -3.11 -3.55 -8.48
N ALA A 88 -2.43 -2.57 -9.07
CA ALA A 88 -1.02 -2.73 -9.45
C ALA A 88 -0.06 -2.57 -8.25
N PHE A 89 -0.52 -2.02 -7.12
CA PHE A 89 0.33 -1.63 -5.99
C PHE A 89 1.24 -2.76 -5.49
N VAL A 90 0.70 -3.94 -5.23
CA VAL A 90 1.49 -5.08 -4.74
C VAL A 90 2.50 -5.53 -5.79
N GLY A 91 2.12 -5.53 -7.07
CA GLY A 91 3.01 -5.88 -8.17
C GLY A 91 4.21 -4.92 -8.27
N ILE A 92 3.93 -3.62 -8.37
CA ILE A 92 4.97 -2.62 -8.64
C ILE A 92 5.84 -2.28 -7.42
N HIS A 93 5.32 -2.37 -6.21
CA HIS A 93 6.07 -2.03 -4.99
C HIS A 93 6.60 -3.27 -4.27
N HIS A 94 5.80 -4.31 -4.06
CA HIS A 94 6.19 -5.45 -3.23
C HIS A 94 6.83 -6.56 -4.04
N ALA A 95 6.16 -7.05 -5.09
CA ALA A 95 6.68 -8.14 -5.90
C ALA A 95 7.97 -7.74 -6.62
N ALA A 96 7.98 -6.57 -7.24
CA ALA A 96 9.15 -6.08 -7.94
C ALA A 96 10.36 -5.86 -7.01
N SER A 97 10.16 -5.19 -5.86
CA SER A 97 11.25 -5.00 -4.89
C SER A 97 11.81 -6.32 -4.38
N THR A 98 10.92 -7.29 -4.10
CA THR A 98 11.32 -8.64 -3.69
C THR A 98 12.13 -9.37 -4.77
N LEU A 99 11.65 -9.33 -6.02
CA LEU A 99 12.33 -9.96 -7.16
C LEU A 99 13.66 -9.29 -7.47
N LEU A 100 13.74 -7.98 -7.41
CA LEU A 100 14.98 -7.22 -7.64
C LEU A 100 16.02 -7.50 -6.55
N ALA A 101 15.60 -7.63 -5.29
CA ALA A 101 16.50 -7.87 -4.16
C ALA A 101 16.92 -9.33 -4.01
N ALA A 102 16.00 -10.29 -4.19
CA ALA A 102 16.21 -11.70 -3.83
C ALA A 102 15.81 -12.72 -4.93
N GLY A 103 15.18 -12.27 -6.00
CA GLY A 103 14.76 -13.15 -7.11
C GLY A 103 15.92 -13.61 -7.98
N THR A 104 15.75 -14.77 -8.63
CA THR A 104 16.67 -15.22 -9.68
C THR A 104 16.49 -14.39 -10.95
N GLU A 105 17.48 -14.45 -11.85
CA GLU A 105 17.37 -13.75 -13.13
C GLU A 105 16.18 -14.26 -13.97
N GLU A 106 15.88 -15.56 -13.91
CA GLU A 106 14.73 -16.15 -14.59
C GLU A 106 13.40 -15.62 -14.01
N GLN A 107 13.28 -15.53 -12.67
CA GLN A 107 12.12 -14.96 -12.02
C GLN A 107 11.94 -13.49 -12.39
N ARG A 108 13.00 -12.68 -12.41
CA ARG A 108 12.95 -11.27 -12.83
C ARG A 108 12.48 -11.15 -14.29
N ARG A 109 13.09 -11.90 -15.21
CA ARG A 109 12.72 -11.86 -16.64
C ARG A 109 11.29 -12.32 -16.90
N ARG A 110 10.77 -13.24 -16.10
CA ARG A 110 9.39 -13.71 -16.23
C ARG A 110 8.39 -12.67 -15.72
N HIS A 111 8.63 -12.14 -14.53
CA HIS A 111 7.59 -11.43 -13.80
C HIS A 111 7.65 -9.91 -13.94
N LEU A 112 8.84 -9.28 -14.02
CA LEU A 112 8.89 -7.82 -14.10
C LEU A 112 8.21 -7.27 -15.37
N PRO A 113 8.42 -7.82 -16.58
CA PRO A 113 7.66 -7.40 -17.75
C PRO A 113 6.16 -7.68 -17.63
N ALA A 114 5.77 -8.83 -17.08
CA ALA A 114 4.38 -9.22 -16.93
C ALA A 114 3.63 -8.30 -15.93
N ILE A 115 4.30 -7.83 -14.87
CA ILE A 115 3.76 -6.79 -13.98
C ILE A 115 3.50 -5.50 -14.77
N LEU A 116 4.42 -5.09 -15.65
CA LEU A 116 4.23 -3.91 -16.51
C LEU A 116 3.11 -4.09 -17.53
N ASP A 117 2.83 -5.32 -17.93
CA ASP A 117 1.71 -5.70 -18.79
C ASP A 117 0.38 -5.83 -18.03
N GLY A 118 0.38 -5.58 -16.71
CA GLY A 118 -0.83 -5.52 -15.88
C GLY A 118 -1.18 -6.81 -15.13
N GLU A 119 -0.21 -7.72 -14.87
CA GLU A 119 -0.39 -8.81 -13.90
C GLU A 119 -0.68 -8.24 -12.50
N ILE A 120 -1.69 -8.80 -11.85
CA ILE A 120 -2.12 -8.39 -10.51
C ILE A 120 -1.52 -9.33 -9.48
N TRP A 121 -0.88 -8.75 -8.48
CA TRP A 121 -0.22 -9.47 -7.39
C TRP A 121 -0.86 -9.19 -6.05
N VAL A 122 -0.84 -10.20 -5.17
CA VAL A 122 -1.32 -10.05 -3.79
C VAL A 122 -0.31 -10.56 -2.78
N GLN A 123 -0.45 -10.16 -1.53
CA GLN A 123 0.32 -10.70 -0.41
C GLN A 123 -0.46 -11.78 0.32
N GLY A 124 0.12 -12.95 0.45
CA GLY A 124 -0.34 -14.07 1.26
C GLY A 124 0.52 -14.21 2.53
N PHE A 125 0.53 -13.18 3.39
CA PHE A 125 1.34 -13.15 4.60
C PHE A 125 0.53 -13.51 5.82
N SER A 126 -0.43 -12.65 6.19
CA SER A 126 -1.22 -12.78 7.40
C SER A 126 -2.14 -14.01 7.39
N GLU A 127 -2.38 -14.55 8.58
CA GLU A 127 -3.33 -15.62 8.83
C GLU A 127 -4.32 -15.18 9.93
N PRO A 128 -5.45 -15.86 10.12
CA PRO A 128 -6.42 -15.48 11.15
C PRO A 128 -5.80 -15.31 12.55
N GLU A 129 -4.79 -16.12 12.89
CA GLU A 129 -4.11 -16.06 14.19
C GLU A 129 -2.68 -15.51 14.12
N ALA A 130 -2.21 -15.01 12.96
CA ALA A 130 -0.85 -14.51 12.75
C ALA A 130 -0.86 -13.22 11.91
N GLY A 131 -1.25 -12.12 12.53
CA GLY A 131 -1.17 -10.76 11.98
C GLY A 131 0.10 -10.06 12.46
N SER A 132 0.05 -9.36 13.60
CA SER A 132 1.22 -8.69 14.19
C SER A 132 2.34 -9.66 14.58
N ASP A 133 2.02 -10.87 15.07
CA ASP A 133 2.99 -11.97 15.24
C ASP A 133 3.04 -12.83 13.97
N LEU A 134 3.42 -12.22 12.84
CA LEU A 134 3.51 -12.90 11.55
C LEU A 134 4.44 -14.14 11.59
N ALA A 135 5.44 -14.14 12.46
CA ALA A 135 6.37 -15.27 12.63
C ALA A 135 5.68 -16.54 13.16
N ALA A 136 4.48 -16.42 13.71
CA ALA A 136 3.65 -17.54 14.19
C ALA A 136 2.80 -18.20 13.08
N LEU A 137 2.95 -17.80 11.80
CA LEU A 137 2.21 -18.37 10.68
C LEU A 137 2.29 -19.90 10.64
N ARG A 138 1.17 -20.52 10.22
CA ARG A 138 0.98 -22.00 10.23
C ARG A 138 0.78 -22.59 8.83
N THR A 139 0.51 -21.80 7.80
CA THR A 139 0.46 -22.29 6.42
C THR A 139 1.71 -23.09 6.13
N THR A 140 1.59 -24.36 5.73
CA THR A 140 2.71 -25.25 5.47
C THR A 140 3.03 -25.33 3.99
N ALA A 141 4.30 -25.59 3.65
CA ALA A 141 4.75 -25.90 2.31
C ALA A 141 5.72 -27.08 2.37
N ARG A 142 5.21 -28.28 2.17
CA ARG A 142 6.01 -29.51 2.23
C ARG A 142 6.59 -29.81 0.85
N ARG A 143 7.90 -30.02 0.77
CA ARG A 143 8.55 -30.41 -0.49
C ARG A 143 8.08 -31.79 -0.95
N ASP A 144 7.73 -31.89 -2.23
CA ASP A 144 7.31 -33.10 -2.92
C ASP A 144 7.92 -33.12 -4.34
N GLY A 145 9.11 -33.71 -4.47
CA GLY A 145 9.86 -33.71 -5.71
C GLY A 145 10.29 -32.31 -6.18
N ALA A 146 9.80 -31.92 -7.34
CA ALA A 146 10.07 -30.60 -7.95
C ALA A 146 9.12 -29.50 -7.47
N ASP A 147 8.16 -29.82 -6.61
CA ASP A 147 7.14 -28.90 -6.12
C ASP A 147 7.16 -28.78 -4.59
N PHE A 148 6.47 -27.75 -4.10
CA PHE A 148 5.95 -27.68 -2.75
C PHE A 148 4.45 -27.94 -2.77
N VAL A 149 3.95 -28.74 -1.82
CA VAL A 149 2.51 -28.91 -1.55
C VAL A 149 2.14 -28.01 -0.41
N VAL A 150 1.27 -27.03 -0.68
CA VAL A 150 0.91 -25.96 0.24
C VAL A 150 -0.48 -26.18 0.82
N ASN A 151 -0.60 -26.07 2.14
CA ASN A 151 -1.85 -26.16 2.87
C ASN A 151 -1.95 -25.06 3.93
N GLY A 152 -3.11 -24.40 4.02
CA GLY A 152 -3.35 -23.36 5.02
C GLY A 152 -4.42 -22.37 4.62
N GLN A 153 -4.41 -21.24 5.31
CA GLN A 153 -5.33 -20.13 5.06
C GLN A 153 -4.60 -18.80 5.22
N LYS A 154 -4.81 -17.91 4.27
CA LYS A 154 -4.35 -16.53 4.35
C LYS A 154 -5.55 -15.58 4.45
N VAL A 155 -5.34 -14.41 5.04
CA VAL A 155 -6.38 -13.41 5.24
C VAL A 155 -5.84 -12.02 4.92
N TRP A 156 -6.74 -11.10 4.62
CA TRP A 156 -6.43 -9.72 4.25
C TRP A 156 -5.66 -9.58 2.94
N ALA A 157 -5.85 -10.54 2.00
CA ALA A 157 -5.28 -10.46 0.67
C ALA A 157 -6.00 -9.38 -0.16
N SER A 158 -5.42 -8.18 -0.25
CA SER A 158 -6.01 -7.04 -0.97
C SER A 158 -6.04 -7.32 -2.48
N GLY A 159 -7.22 -7.27 -3.10
CA GLY A 159 -7.38 -7.54 -4.53
C GLY A 159 -7.32 -9.03 -4.90
N GLY A 160 -7.44 -9.94 -3.92
CA GLY A 160 -7.32 -11.39 -4.13
C GLY A 160 -8.25 -12.00 -5.16
N LEU A 161 -9.44 -11.41 -5.38
CA LEU A 161 -10.38 -11.86 -6.42
C LEU A 161 -9.86 -11.69 -7.86
N HIS A 162 -8.90 -10.80 -8.06
CA HIS A 162 -8.39 -10.41 -9.38
C HIS A 162 -6.92 -10.78 -9.56
N ALA A 163 -6.32 -11.45 -8.57
CA ALA A 163 -4.90 -11.73 -8.52
C ALA A 163 -4.49 -12.86 -9.48
N ASP A 164 -3.43 -12.62 -10.23
CA ASP A 164 -2.73 -13.63 -11.02
C ASP A 164 -1.68 -14.36 -10.16
N TRP A 165 -1.00 -13.63 -9.26
CA TRP A 165 0.09 -14.14 -8.44
C TRP A 165 -0.01 -13.73 -6.98
N CYS A 166 0.53 -14.58 -6.10
CA CYS A 166 0.61 -14.32 -4.68
C CYS A 166 2.06 -14.41 -4.17
N LEU A 167 2.48 -13.40 -3.43
CA LEU A 167 3.68 -13.42 -2.60
C LEU A 167 3.36 -14.19 -1.32
N LEU A 168 3.72 -15.47 -1.25
CA LEU A 168 3.30 -16.37 -0.19
C LEU A 168 4.40 -16.63 0.83
N LEU A 169 4.12 -16.41 2.10
CA LEU A 169 4.92 -16.92 3.21
C LEU A 169 4.33 -18.24 3.73
N ALA A 170 5.14 -19.28 3.75
CA ALA A 170 4.74 -20.59 4.25
C ALA A 170 5.87 -21.27 5.05
N ARG A 171 5.49 -22.14 5.95
CA ARG A 171 6.42 -22.90 6.79
C ARG A 171 6.89 -24.15 6.06
N THR A 172 8.17 -24.19 5.73
CA THR A 172 8.84 -25.33 5.07
C THR A 172 9.55 -26.24 6.06
N ASP A 173 9.89 -25.72 7.25
CA ASP A 173 10.44 -26.51 8.36
C ASP A 173 9.55 -26.32 9.61
N PRO A 174 8.69 -27.32 9.96
CA PRO A 174 7.78 -27.24 11.08
C PRO A 174 8.48 -27.29 12.44
N ASP A 175 9.68 -27.84 12.52
CA ASP A 175 10.43 -28.01 13.77
C ASP A 175 11.24 -26.75 14.14
N ALA A 176 11.44 -25.87 13.16
CA ALA A 176 12.16 -24.63 13.38
C ALA A 176 11.33 -23.59 14.15
N LYS A 177 12.00 -22.86 15.06
CA LYS A 177 11.32 -21.86 15.91
C LYS A 177 11.06 -20.54 15.16
N LYS A 178 9.82 -20.02 15.30
CA LYS A 178 9.38 -18.67 14.84
C LYS A 178 9.82 -18.36 13.40
N ARG A 179 10.71 -17.36 13.21
CA ARG A 179 11.16 -16.83 11.90
C ARG A 179 11.98 -17.83 11.08
N HIS A 180 12.55 -18.83 11.73
CA HIS A 180 13.28 -19.91 11.06
C HIS A 180 12.27 -20.90 10.50
N GLY A 181 12.59 -21.52 9.36
CA GLY A 181 11.70 -22.49 8.73
C GLY A 181 10.55 -21.88 7.93
N ILE A 182 10.56 -20.58 7.68
CA ILE A 182 9.64 -19.90 6.75
C ILE A 182 10.34 -19.71 5.40
N SER A 183 9.66 -20.04 4.33
CA SER A 183 10.09 -19.79 2.96
C SER A 183 9.17 -18.81 2.26
N TYR A 184 9.68 -18.18 1.20
CA TYR A 184 8.97 -17.21 0.38
C TYR A 184 8.73 -17.80 -1.01
N LEU A 185 7.47 -17.93 -1.41
CA LEU A 185 7.07 -18.58 -2.66
C LEU A 185 6.28 -17.62 -3.54
N LEU A 186 6.47 -17.72 -4.85
CA LEU A 186 5.61 -17.10 -5.86
C LEU A 186 4.53 -18.12 -6.24
N MET A 187 3.31 -17.90 -5.84
CA MET A 187 2.20 -18.82 -6.07
C MET A 187 1.27 -18.28 -7.16
N ASP A 188 1.04 -19.10 -8.20
CA ASP A 188 0.05 -18.83 -9.23
C ASP A 188 -1.35 -19.00 -8.63
N MET A 189 -2.15 -17.92 -8.64
CA MET A 189 -3.49 -17.91 -8.05
C MET A 189 -4.53 -18.70 -8.84
N ASN A 190 -4.20 -19.13 -10.05
CA ASN A 190 -5.04 -20.02 -10.86
C ASN A 190 -4.76 -21.52 -10.58
N SER A 191 -3.85 -21.84 -9.65
CA SER A 191 -3.53 -23.23 -9.31
C SER A 191 -4.72 -23.96 -8.69
N PRO A 192 -4.93 -25.25 -9.03
CA PRO A 192 -5.93 -26.07 -8.37
C PRO A 192 -5.75 -26.11 -6.85
N GLY A 193 -6.84 -26.11 -6.10
CA GLY A 193 -6.84 -26.16 -4.64
C GLY A 193 -6.85 -24.77 -3.97
N ILE A 194 -6.88 -23.68 -4.73
CA ILE A 194 -7.05 -22.32 -4.21
C ILE A 194 -8.54 -21.94 -4.25
N GLU A 195 -9.04 -21.45 -3.13
CA GLU A 195 -10.35 -20.82 -3.04
C GLU A 195 -10.18 -19.41 -2.43
N VAL A 196 -10.68 -18.39 -3.14
CA VAL A 196 -10.65 -16.99 -2.70
C VAL A 196 -12.05 -16.56 -2.31
N ARG A 197 -12.20 -16.03 -1.08
CA ARG A 197 -13.47 -15.51 -0.58
C ARG A 197 -13.35 -14.04 -0.20
N PRO A 198 -14.23 -13.16 -0.71
CA PRO A 198 -14.23 -11.75 -0.34
C PRO A 198 -14.68 -11.56 1.11
N ILE A 199 -14.06 -10.60 1.79
CA ILE A 199 -14.43 -10.17 3.14
C ILE A 199 -15.21 -8.86 3.02
N LYS A 200 -16.47 -8.86 3.46
CA LYS A 200 -17.27 -7.64 3.48
C LYS A 200 -16.81 -6.73 4.60
N GLN A 201 -16.37 -5.54 4.24
CA GLN A 201 -15.87 -4.52 5.15
C GLN A 201 -17.02 -3.64 5.68
N ALA A 202 -16.77 -2.91 6.78
CA ALA A 202 -17.73 -1.97 7.36
C ALA A 202 -18.09 -0.81 6.43
N THR A 203 -17.23 -0.48 5.46
CA THR A 203 -17.47 0.50 4.39
C THR A 203 -18.43 0.00 3.31
N GLY A 204 -18.80 -1.30 3.32
CA GLY A 204 -19.60 -1.95 2.29
C GLY A 204 -18.80 -2.54 1.12
N GLU A 205 -17.51 -2.23 1.03
CA GLU A 205 -16.57 -2.76 0.04
C GLU A 205 -16.10 -4.19 0.39
N SER A 206 -15.46 -4.89 -0.55
CA SER A 206 -14.93 -6.25 -0.38
C SER A 206 -13.55 -6.39 -1.01
N HIS A 207 -12.67 -5.44 -0.75
CA HIS A 207 -11.31 -5.44 -1.32
C HIS A 207 -10.38 -6.47 -0.70
N PHE A 208 -10.63 -6.88 0.55
CA PHE A 208 -9.86 -7.91 1.22
C PHE A 208 -10.47 -9.29 1.00
N CYS A 209 -9.61 -10.29 0.93
CA CYS A 209 -10.01 -11.68 0.75
C CYS A 209 -9.37 -12.60 1.79
N GLU A 210 -10.06 -13.70 2.06
CA GLU A 210 -9.48 -14.92 2.58
C GLU A 210 -9.03 -15.78 1.40
N VAL A 211 -7.91 -16.48 1.54
CA VAL A 211 -7.36 -17.41 0.55
C VAL A 211 -7.15 -18.77 1.24
N PHE A 212 -7.95 -19.75 0.86
CA PHE A 212 -7.83 -21.11 1.35
C PHE A 212 -6.97 -21.93 0.40
N LEU A 213 -6.01 -22.67 0.96
CA LEU A 213 -5.02 -23.46 0.23
C LEU A 213 -5.16 -24.92 0.63
N ASN A 214 -5.52 -25.78 -0.33
CA ASN A 214 -5.73 -27.21 -0.11
C ASN A 214 -4.94 -28.00 -1.15
N ASP A 215 -3.82 -28.58 -0.72
CA ASP A 215 -2.86 -29.32 -1.53
C ASP A 215 -2.41 -28.56 -2.80
N VAL A 216 -2.23 -27.25 -2.70
CA VAL A 216 -1.79 -26.40 -3.82
C VAL A 216 -0.35 -26.72 -4.18
N ARG A 217 -0.11 -27.06 -5.45
CA ARG A 217 1.23 -27.33 -5.97
C ARG A 217 1.91 -26.06 -6.45
N VAL A 218 3.03 -25.74 -5.84
CA VAL A 218 3.88 -24.59 -6.21
C VAL A 218 5.25 -25.12 -6.66
N PRO A 219 5.67 -24.88 -7.89
CA PRO A 219 6.99 -25.32 -8.39
C PRO A 219 8.12 -24.81 -7.49
N ALA A 220 9.11 -25.66 -7.20
CA ALA A 220 10.27 -25.27 -6.41
C ALA A 220 11.09 -24.14 -7.06
N ALA A 221 11.01 -23.98 -8.38
CA ALA A 221 11.59 -22.86 -9.11
C ALA A 221 10.97 -21.49 -8.71
N ASN A 222 9.79 -21.50 -8.08
CA ASN A 222 9.10 -20.30 -7.58
C ASN A 222 9.54 -19.93 -6.15
N LEU A 223 10.50 -20.62 -5.55
CA LEU A 223 11.11 -20.23 -4.28
C LEU A 223 11.98 -18.99 -4.50
N VAL A 224 11.73 -17.94 -3.69
CA VAL A 224 12.53 -16.70 -3.71
C VAL A 224 13.56 -16.76 -2.58
N GLY A 225 14.81 -16.63 -2.92
CA GLY A 225 15.92 -16.81 -1.98
C GLY A 225 16.08 -18.27 -1.51
N PRO A 226 16.92 -18.54 -0.49
CA PRO A 226 17.12 -19.89 0.03
C PRO A 226 15.92 -20.40 0.83
N GLU A 227 15.67 -21.70 0.78
CA GLU A 227 14.65 -22.37 1.59
C GLU A 227 14.88 -22.09 3.10
N ASN A 228 13.83 -21.89 3.85
CA ASN A 228 13.82 -21.52 5.27
C ASN A 228 14.43 -20.12 5.59
N LYS A 229 14.64 -19.28 4.57
CA LYS A 229 15.11 -17.90 4.71
C LYS A 229 14.09 -16.84 4.25
N GLY A 230 12.86 -17.24 4.01
CA GLY A 230 11.80 -16.36 3.54
C GLY A 230 11.48 -15.18 4.46
N TRP A 231 11.78 -15.30 5.75
CA TRP A 231 11.64 -14.17 6.67
C TRP A 231 12.55 -12.99 6.30
N GLN A 232 13.77 -13.26 5.85
CA GLN A 232 14.70 -12.22 5.40
C GLN A 232 14.20 -11.56 4.13
N VAL A 233 13.72 -12.39 3.17
CA VAL A 233 13.09 -11.88 1.94
C VAL A 233 11.86 -11.02 2.23
N ALA A 234 11.01 -11.43 3.19
CA ALA A 234 9.86 -10.65 3.60
C ALA A 234 10.21 -9.27 4.20
N GLN A 235 11.38 -9.12 4.84
CA GLN A 235 11.84 -7.82 5.35
C GLN A 235 12.17 -6.85 4.21
N GLU A 236 12.69 -7.33 3.07
CA GLU A 236 12.90 -6.51 1.87
C GLU A 236 11.56 -6.01 1.31
N THR A 237 10.57 -6.90 1.19
CA THR A 237 9.21 -6.55 0.77
C THR A 237 8.60 -5.47 1.65
N LEU A 238 8.65 -5.67 2.97
CA LEU A 238 8.09 -4.74 3.96
C LEU A 238 8.89 -3.42 4.07
N GLY A 239 10.15 -3.44 3.69
CA GLY A 239 11.00 -2.25 3.63
C GLY A 239 10.57 -1.29 2.51
N ALA A 240 10.14 -1.82 1.38
CA ALA A 240 9.73 -1.04 0.21
C ALA A 240 8.50 -0.15 0.44
N GLU A 241 7.64 -0.49 1.40
CA GLU A 241 6.44 0.28 1.75
C GLU A 241 6.72 1.63 2.42
N ARG A 242 7.91 1.83 2.98
CA ARG A 242 8.16 2.86 4.00
C ARG A 242 8.80 4.15 3.48
N GLY A 243 9.09 4.24 2.19
CA GLY A 243 9.77 5.38 1.60
C GLY A 243 8.83 6.28 0.80
N MET A 244 8.97 6.21 -0.52
CA MET A 244 8.25 7.06 -1.47
C MET A 244 6.74 6.92 -1.41
N THR A 245 6.21 5.72 -1.07
CA THR A 245 4.77 5.50 -0.87
C THR A 245 4.20 6.40 0.24
N MET A 246 4.91 6.56 1.34
CA MET A 246 4.45 7.45 2.43
C MET A 246 4.48 8.91 2.02
N LEU A 247 5.44 9.33 1.19
CA LEU A 247 5.45 10.67 0.61
C LEU A 247 4.24 10.90 -0.29
N GLU A 248 3.93 9.97 -1.19
CA GLU A 248 2.74 10.06 -2.04
C GLU A 248 1.46 10.21 -1.20
N LEU A 249 1.30 9.41 -0.16
CA LEU A 249 0.15 9.48 0.74
C LEU A 249 0.07 10.82 1.47
N ALA A 250 1.20 11.36 1.94
CA ALA A 250 1.25 12.66 2.60
C ALA A 250 0.91 13.81 1.63
N GLU A 251 1.39 13.73 0.38
CA GLU A 251 1.04 14.70 -0.66
C GLU A 251 -0.45 14.64 -1.01
N ARG A 252 -1.04 13.44 -1.12
CA ARG A 252 -2.49 13.27 -1.35
C ARG A 252 -3.32 13.76 -0.18
N LEU A 253 -2.92 13.47 1.05
CA LEU A 253 -3.63 13.94 2.24
C LEU A 253 -3.76 15.46 2.26
N GLY A 254 -2.72 16.19 1.85
CA GLY A 254 -2.77 17.65 1.77
C GLY A 254 -3.46 18.18 0.51
N ASN A 255 -3.18 17.60 -0.66
CA ASN A 255 -3.69 18.12 -1.93
C ASN A 255 -5.13 17.67 -2.25
N ALA A 256 -5.58 16.54 -1.71
CA ALA A 256 -6.95 16.06 -1.82
C ALA A 256 -7.68 16.17 -0.47
N GLY A 257 -7.31 15.37 0.52
CA GLY A 257 -8.01 15.26 1.80
C GLY A 257 -8.25 16.59 2.49
N PHE A 258 -7.20 17.38 2.74
CA PHE A 258 -7.33 18.66 3.43
C PHE A 258 -8.11 19.68 2.60
N ARG A 259 -7.89 19.75 1.28
CA ARG A 259 -8.65 20.65 0.41
C ARG A 259 -10.14 20.31 0.39
N TRP A 260 -10.49 19.01 0.35
CA TRP A 260 -11.86 18.55 0.44
C TRP A 260 -12.49 18.88 1.80
N LEU A 261 -11.71 18.79 2.91
CA LEU A 261 -12.16 19.16 4.24
C LEU A 261 -12.47 20.65 4.32
N VAL A 262 -11.61 21.51 3.79
CA VAL A 262 -11.85 22.97 3.75
C VAL A 262 -13.11 23.28 2.92
N ALA A 263 -13.30 22.61 1.78
CA ALA A 263 -14.50 22.77 0.96
C ALA A 263 -15.76 22.30 1.69
N GLU A 264 -15.68 21.23 2.46
CA GLU A 264 -16.80 20.73 3.28
C GLU A 264 -17.17 21.73 4.39
N CYS A 265 -16.19 22.31 5.10
CA CYS A 265 -16.43 23.35 6.09
C CYS A 265 -17.07 24.60 5.46
N ALA A 266 -16.66 24.98 4.25
CA ALA A 266 -17.26 26.08 3.51
C ALA A 266 -18.71 25.75 3.11
N ARG A 267 -18.98 24.55 2.62
CA ARG A 267 -20.32 24.06 2.27
C ARG A 267 -21.27 24.03 3.47
N ALA A 268 -20.75 23.63 4.64
CA ALA A 268 -21.50 23.62 5.91
C ALA A 268 -21.70 25.02 6.50
N GLY A 269 -21.03 26.06 5.96
CA GLY A 269 -21.13 27.43 6.45
C GLY A 269 -20.37 27.70 7.74
N VAL A 270 -19.48 26.80 8.17
CA VAL A 270 -18.77 26.87 9.47
C VAL A 270 -17.31 27.29 9.34
N LEU A 271 -16.83 27.58 8.14
CA LEU A 271 -15.40 27.88 7.87
C LEU A 271 -14.88 29.08 8.70
N ALA A 272 -15.73 30.07 9.00
CA ALA A 272 -15.37 31.24 9.77
C ALA A 272 -15.49 31.05 11.29
N GLU A 273 -15.97 29.91 11.77
CA GLU A 273 -16.03 29.61 13.18
C GLU A 273 -14.64 29.42 13.77
N SER A 274 -14.32 30.10 14.89
CA SER A 274 -12.96 30.11 15.43
C SER A 274 -12.41 28.72 15.76
N LEU A 275 -13.24 27.82 16.30
CA LEU A 275 -12.83 26.46 16.62
C LEU A 275 -12.57 25.61 15.35
N VAL A 276 -13.36 25.83 14.29
CA VAL A 276 -13.15 25.16 12.99
C VAL A 276 -11.87 25.69 12.34
N ALA A 277 -11.69 27.01 12.30
CA ALA A 277 -10.49 27.63 11.74
C ALA A 277 -9.21 27.18 12.46
N ASP A 278 -9.24 27.14 13.81
CA ASP A 278 -8.12 26.62 14.61
C ASP A 278 -7.80 25.16 14.27
N ARG A 279 -8.83 24.31 14.16
CA ARG A 279 -8.65 22.89 13.83
C ARG A 279 -8.07 22.69 12.43
N LEU A 280 -8.54 23.45 11.45
CA LEU A 280 -8.00 23.43 10.09
C LEU A 280 -6.53 23.88 10.07
N ALA A 281 -6.18 24.93 10.79
CA ALA A 281 -4.79 25.37 10.91
C ALA A 281 -3.88 24.30 11.54
N GLN A 282 -4.36 23.57 12.57
CA GLN A 282 -3.64 22.45 13.15
C GLN A 282 -3.38 21.33 12.12
N PHE A 283 -4.40 20.94 11.34
CA PHE A 283 -4.23 19.93 10.30
C PHE A 283 -3.22 20.37 9.23
N GLU A 284 -3.24 21.62 8.80
CA GLU A 284 -2.29 22.14 7.81
C GLU A 284 -0.85 22.11 8.33
N ILE A 285 -0.63 22.48 9.60
CA ILE A 285 0.67 22.39 10.26
C ILE A 285 1.14 20.93 10.33
N GLU A 286 0.27 20.03 10.76
CA GLU A 286 0.60 18.60 10.88
C GLU A 286 0.90 17.94 9.51
N ILE A 287 0.12 18.25 8.47
CA ILE A 287 0.35 17.79 7.10
C ILE A 287 1.69 18.32 6.56
N THR A 288 1.98 19.60 6.81
CA THR A 288 3.26 20.20 6.40
C THR A 288 4.43 19.52 7.10
N GLY A 289 4.32 19.26 8.41
CA GLY A 289 5.30 18.50 9.17
C GLY A 289 5.49 17.07 8.65
N LEU A 290 4.39 16.37 8.38
CA LEU A 290 4.42 15.01 7.82
C LEU A 290 5.14 14.98 6.46
N ARG A 291 4.82 15.91 5.55
CA ARG A 291 5.50 16.04 4.26
C ARG A 291 7.00 16.28 4.42
N GLY A 292 7.39 17.12 5.39
CA GLY A 292 8.79 17.35 5.73
C GLY A 292 9.50 16.07 6.17
N LEU A 293 8.91 15.32 7.11
CA LEU A 293 9.44 14.04 7.58
C LEU A 293 9.56 13.00 6.45
N CYS A 294 8.54 12.91 5.58
CA CYS A 294 8.59 12.00 4.42
C CYS A 294 9.73 12.37 3.46
N ARG A 295 9.92 13.67 3.17
CA ARG A 295 11.01 14.13 2.31
C ARG A 295 12.38 13.86 2.91
N ASP A 296 12.57 14.11 4.20
CA ASP A 296 13.82 13.81 4.90
C ASP A 296 14.15 12.30 4.80
N LEU A 297 13.15 11.45 4.95
CA LEU A 297 13.31 9.99 4.84
C LEU A 297 13.72 9.57 3.42
N VAL A 298 13.03 10.04 2.37
CA VAL A 298 13.29 9.59 0.99
C VAL A 298 14.57 10.21 0.40
N GLU A 299 14.99 11.38 0.86
CA GLU A 299 16.23 12.03 0.46
C GLU A 299 17.44 11.56 1.30
N GLY A 300 17.24 10.66 2.24
CA GLY A 300 18.31 10.13 3.10
C GLY A 300 18.88 11.14 4.08
N ARG A 301 18.13 12.20 4.41
CA ARG A 301 18.50 13.14 5.48
C ARG A 301 18.13 12.64 6.88
N SER A 302 17.31 11.61 6.93
CA SER A 302 16.89 10.91 8.15
C SER A 302 17.12 9.41 7.93
N ASP A 303 17.95 8.81 8.76
CA ASP A 303 18.39 7.41 8.69
C ASP A 303 18.22 6.66 10.01
N GLY A 304 17.47 7.23 10.94
CA GLY A 304 17.19 6.64 12.24
C GLY A 304 16.40 5.33 12.13
N PRO A 305 16.69 4.35 13.01
CA PRO A 305 16.11 3.01 12.93
C PRO A 305 14.59 2.97 13.16
N ALA A 306 13.99 4.10 13.54
CA ALA A 306 12.56 4.24 13.80
C ALA A 306 11.85 5.28 12.93
N ASP A 307 12.57 6.01 12.07
CA ASP A 307 12.02 7.17 11.36
C ASP A 307 10.83 6.80 10.45
N ALA A 308 10.94 5.69 9.72
CA ALA A 308 9.83 5.18 8.94
C ALA A 308 8.61 4.79 9.80
N SER A 309 8.84 4.34 11.04
CA SER A 309 7.76 4.05 12.00
C SER A 309 7.10 5.32 12.52
N VAL A 310 7.87 6.39 12.73
CA VAL A 310 7.33 7.72 13.10
C VAL A 310 6.42 8.25 11.98
N VAL A 311 6.89 8.22 10.74
CA VAL A 311 6.11 8.68 9.57
C VAL A 311 4.81 7.88 9.44
N LYS A 312 4.88 6.54 9.50
CA LYS A 312 3.71 5.67 9.37
C LYS A 312 2.69 5.90 10.48
N LEU A 313 3.14 6.00 11.73
CA LEU A 313 2.28 6.25 12.88
C LEU A 313 1.61 7.62 12.76
N PHE A 314 2.38 8.65 12.43
CA PHE A 314 1.88 10.01 12.29
C PHE A 314 0.83 10.12 11.17
N TYR A 315 1.13 9.57 9.98
CA TYR A 315 0.18 9.56 8.85
C TYR A 315 -1.14 8.88 9.24
N SER A 316 -1.09 7.67 9.77
CA SER A 316 -2.29 6.88 10.04
C SER A 316 -3.21 7.53 11.08
N GLU A 317 -2.64 8.12 12.13
CA GLU A 317 -3.41 8.80 13.18
C GLU A 317 -3.89 10.20 12.76
N LEU A 318 -3.13 10.89 11.91
CA LEU A 318 -3.56 12.17 11.31
C LEU A 318 -4.73 11.95 10.35
N LEU A 319 -4.67 10.91 9.50
CA LEU A 319 -5.76 10.56 8.60
C LEU A 319 -7.05 10.28 9.38
N GLN A 320 -6.99 9.51 10.46
CA GLN A 320 -8.17 9.25 11.29
C GLN A 320 -8.75 10.53 11.88
N ARG A 321 -7.93 11.41 12.44
CA ARG A 321 -8.39 12.66 13.04
C ARG A 321 -8.98 13.63 12.01
N LEU A 322 -8.40 13.66 10.81
CA LEU A 322 -8.89 14.50 9.72
C LEU A 322 -10.23 14.00 9.19
N THR A 323 -10.36 12.71 8.97
CA THR A 323 -11.60 12.11 8.46
C THR A 323 -12.71 12.09 9.48
N ASP A 324 -12.41 11.89 10.78
CA ASP A 324 -13.35 12.03 11.89
C ASP A 324 -13.92 13.45 11.92
N PHE A 325 -13.07 14.47 11.83
CA PHE A 325 -13.50 15.86 11.79
C PHE A 325 -14.38 16.15 10.57
N GLY A 326 -14.01 15.63 9.40
CA GLY A 326 -14.83 15.72 8.19
C GLY A 326 -16.21 15.06 8.36
N ALA A 327 -16.28 13.90 9.02
CA ALA A 327 -17.53 13.22 9.32
C ALA A 327 -18.42 14.03 10.29
N GLN A 328 -17.82 14.68 11.30
CA GLN A 328 -18.55 15.57 12.21
C GLN A 328 -19.12 16.79 11.47
N ILE A 329 -18.33 17.42 10.58
CA ILE A 329 -18.76 18.59 9.81
C ILE A 329 -19.86 18.23 8.81
N SER A 330 -19.78 17.07 8.14
CA SER A 330 -20.80 16.62 7.19
C SER A 330 -22.15 16.26 7.83
N GLY A 331 -22.15 15.99 9.14
CA GLY A 331 -23.35 15.72 9.92
C GLY A 331 -24.21 14.60 9.35
N LEU A 332 -25.52 14.67 9.51
CA LEU A 332 -26.46 13.64 9.03
C LEU A 332 -26.41 13.42 7.52
N ALA A 333 -26.09 14.45 6.74
CA ALA A 333 -25.97 14.33 5.29
C ALA A 333 -24.85 13.36 4.87
N GLY A 334 -23.74 13.32 5.63
CA GLY A 334 -22.64 12.39 5.38
C GLY A 334 -23.03 10.90 5.52
N HIS A 335 -24.02 10.60 6.36
CA HIS A 335 -24.50 9.22 6.54
C HIS A 335 -25.36 8.70 5.38
N THR A 336 -25.76 9.55 4.44
CA THR A 336 -26.51 9.15 3.24
C THR A 336 -25.59 8.80 2.08
N VAL A 337 -24.27 9.02 2.20
CA VAL A 337 -23.27 8.64 1.20
C VAL A 337 -22.97 7.15 1.37
N LEU A 338 -23.40 6.32 0.42
CA LEU A 338 -23.29 4.86 0.49
C LEU A 338 -22.12 4.28 -0.31
N ALA A 339 -21.46 5.08 -1.12
CA ALA A 339 -20.31 4.70 -1.92
C ALA A 339 -19.35 5.87 -2.07
N LYS A 340 -18.07 5.56 -2.28
CA LYS A 340 -17.03 6.53 -2.61
C LYS A 340 -16.32 6.13 -3.90
N PRO A 341 -15.59 7.06 -4.54
CA PRO A 341 -14.81 6.69 -5.73
C PRO A 341 -13.74 5.67 -5.37
N ILE A 342 -13.71 4.53 -6.05
CA ILE A 342 -12.61 3.58 -5.96
C ILE A 342 -11.34 4.27 -6.47
N SER A 343 -10.17 3.94 -5.95
CA SER A 343 -8.89 4.61 -6.27
C SER A 343 -8.71 6.02 -5.68
N SER A 344 -9.60 6.46 -4.79
CA SER A 344 -9.49 7.78 -4.13
C SER A 344 -8.76 7.78 -2.79
N GLY A 345 -8.47 6.59 -2.22
CA GLY A 345 -7.97 6.49 -0.84
C GLY A 345 -9.06 6.78 0.21
N TRP A 346 -8.66 7.06 1.44
CA TRP A 346 -9.57 7.43 2.54
C TRP A 346 -9.58 8.94 2.77
N GLU A 347 -9.30 9.73 1.77
CA GLU A 347 -9.35 11.19 1.74
C GLU A 347 -10.18 11.67 0.55
N SER A 348 -11.38 11.08 0.37
CA SER A 348 -12.19 11.25 -0.84
C SER A 348 -13.28 12.34 -0.75
N GLY A 349 -13.58 12.81 0.47
CA GLY A 349 -14.73 13.67 0.74
C GLY A 349 -16.02 12.90 1.08
N ALA A 350 -16.04 11.58 0.98
CA ALA A 350 -17.09 10.72 1.53
C ALA A 350 -16.83 10.46 3.02
N TRP A 351 -16.86 11.52 3.83
CA TRP A 351 -16.25 11.60 5.15
C TRP A 351 -16.57 10.47 6.11
N VAL A 352 -17.82 10.00 6.15
CA VAL A 352 -18.21 8.90 7.04
C VAL A 352 -17.56 7.59 6.59
N LEU A 353 -17.55 7.29 5.28
CA LEU A 353 -16.87 6.12 4.72
C LEU A 353 -15.35 6.25 4.85
N ASP A 354 -14.81 7.46 4.63
CA ASP A 354 -13.39 7.75 4.79
C ASP A 354 -12.95 7.55 6.25
N PHE A 355 -13.73 8.00 7.23
CA PHE A 355 -13.45 7.77 8.65
C PHE A 355 -13.48 6.28 9.00
N ILE A 356 -14.53 5.55 8.60
CA ILE A 356 -14.61 4.12 8.85
C ILE A 356 -13.43 3.38 8.20
N GLY A 357 -13.08 3.72 6.97
CA GLY A 357 -11.98 3.10 6.23
C GLY A 357 -10.60 3.51 6.73
N SER A 358 -10.43 4.70 7.30
CA SER A 358 -9.13 5.19 7.79
C SER A 358 -8.52 4.31 8.89
N TRP A 359 -9.34 3.54 9.61
CA TRP A 359 -8.88 2.56 10.59
C TRP A 359 -7.99 1.47 9.99
N GLU A 360 -8.18 1.18 8.71
CA GLU A 360 -7.29 0.29 7.98
C GLU A 360 -5.82 0.70 8.16
N TRP A 361 -5.50 1.98 8.01
CA TRP A 361 -4.11 2.46 8.06
C TRP A 361 -3.43 2.35 9.42
N THR A 362 -4.17 2.11 10.50
CA THR A 362 -3.58 1.88 11.82
C THR A 362 -3.18 0.42 12.06
N ILE A 363 -3.46 -0.48 11.11
CA ILE A 363 -3.29 -1.93 11.27
C ILE A 363 -2.18 -2.50 10.37
N PRO A 364 -2.24 -2.45 9.01
CA PRO A 364 -1.24 -3.04 8.12
C PRO A 364 0.10 -2.29 8.17
N GLY A 365 1.14 -2.92 7.64
CA GLY A 365 2.50 -2.37 7.69
C GLY A 365 3.08 -2.26 9.12
N GLY A 366 2.46 -2.96 10.07
CA GLY A 366 2.67 -2.89 11.51
C GLY A 366 1.65 -1.99 12.22
N ALA A 367 0.86 -2.57 13.12
CA ALA A 367 -0.15 -1.85 13.89
C ALA A 367 0.47 -0.65 14.65
N SER A 368 -0.36 0.35 14.98
CA SER A 368 0.10 1.54 15.70
C SER A 368 0.88 1.20 16.98
N GLU A 369 0.48 0.13 17.69
CA GLU A 369 1.15 -0.41 18.88
C GLU A 369 2.55 -0.95 18.52
N ILE A 370 2.66 -1.68 17.40
CA ILE A 370 3.95 -2.19 16.91
C ILE A 370 4.87 -1.04 16.50
N GLN A 371 4.33 0.01 15.85
CA GLN A 371 5.11 1.19 15.50
C GLN A 371 5.63 1.90 16.75
N ARG A 372 4.79 2.08 17.79
CA ARG A 372 5.21 2.64 19.08
C ARG A 372 6.29 1.80 19.75
N THR A 373 6.18 0.47 19.70
CA THR A 373 7.21 -0.44 20.23
C THR A 373 8.54 -0.25 19.48
N ILE A 374 8.51 -0.17 18.14
CA ILE A 374 9.71 0.07 17.33
C ILE A 374 10.33 1.43 17.67
N ILE A 375 9.54 2.47 17.78
CA ILE A 375 9.99 3.83 18.15
C ILE A 375 10.62 3.79 19.55
N GLY A 376 9.95 3.19 20.53
CA GLY A 376 10.45 3.08 21.89
C GLY A 376 11.76 2.30 21.98
N GLU A 377 11.79 1.09 21.43
CA GLU A 377 12.96 0.20 21.55
C GLU A 377 14.15 0.63 20.68
N ARG A 378 13.89 0.97 19.41
CA ARG A 378 14.95 1.24 18.42
C ARG A 378 15.28 2.71 18.27
N GLY A 379 14.28 3.59 18.37
CA GLY A 379 14.48 5.04 18.27
C GLY A 379 14.96 5.65 19.58
N LEU A 380 14.29 5.33 20.69
CA LEU A 380 14.57 5.93 21.99
C LEU A 380 15.46 5.06 22.90
N GLY A 381 15.79 3.82 22.50
CA GLY A 381 16.63 2.91 23.28
C GLY A 381 15.98 2.42 24.57
N LEU A 382 14.65 2.44 24.67
CA LEU A 382 13.93 1.93 25.84
C LEU A 382 14.09 0.41 25.96
N PRO A 383 14.07 -0.14 27.20
CA PRO A 383 14.14 -1.58 27.42
C PRO A 383 12.92 -2.28 26.79
N ARG A 384 13.15 -3.49 26.28
CA ARG A 384 12.07 -4.36 25.80
C ARG A 384 11.21 -4.82 26.96
N GLU A 385 9.90 -4.97 26.71
CA GLU A 385 9.04 -5.64 27.64
C GLU A 385 9.51 -7.08 27.90
N PRO A 386 9.47 -7.57 29.16
CA PRO A 386 9.81 -8.96 29.47
C PRO A 386 8.87 -9.91 28.68
N ALA A 387 9.45 -10.94 28.07
CA ALA A 387 8.66 -11.97 27.42
C ALA A 387 7.85 -12.72 28.49
N GLY A 388 6.52 -12.55 28.51
CA GLY A 388 5.63 -13.28 29.41
C GLY A 388 5.01 -12.46 30.55
N ALA A 389 4.86 -11.15 30.38
CA ALA A 389 3.99 -10.36 31.25
C ALA A 389 2.52 -10.45 30.78
#